data_825adc27b967517874db53b028b6fe05
#
_entry.id   825adc27b967517874db53b028b6fe05
#
_cell.length_a   1.000
_cell.length_b   1.000
_cell.length_c   1.000
_cell.angle_alpha   90.00
_cell.angle_beta   90.00
_cell.angle_gamma   90.00
#
_symmetry.space_group_name_H-M   'P 1'
#
loop_
_entity.id
_entity.type
_entity.pdbx_description
1 polymer ?
#
loop_
_entity_poly.entity_id
_entity_poly.type
_entity_poly.pdbx_seq_one_letter_code
_entity_poly.pdbx_strand_id
1 'polypeptide(L)'
;MILLCNNYFKGDSVLNIRDIQEEIIRLKKEKDICILAHCYQNPEILEVADFTGDSFALSVEASKTTAKTVIMCGVRFMAETVKILSPEKKVLLANGDAGCPMAEMMDRDLIAQVKKSYPDYTVVAYINTTSELKTICDICVTSSSAVTICNKIENDKILFIPDCNLGDWVSKQIPNKEFKLLSGGCPTHARMGIEDVERAKAQHPDAKLLVHPECKPEVVNEADYAGSTTGIMKYAKESDEKEFIIGTENSIVTHLQMECPDKKFYPLSKDCVCHNMKITT
;
A
#
# COMPACT_ATOMS: atom_id res chain seq x y z
N MET A 1 10.99 -16.99 17.63
CA MET A 1 11.21 -16.85 16.18
C MET A 1 12.70 -16.96 15.79
N ILE A 2 13.62 -16.51 16.61
CA ILE A 2 15.09 -16.64 16.39
C ILE A 2 15.60 -18.11 16.45
N LEU A 3 14.87 -19.02 17.07
CA LEU A 3 15.25 -20.44 17.20
C LEU A 3 14.98 -21.31 15.96
N LEU A 4 14.24 -20.84 14.97
CA LEU A 4 13.98 -21.61 13.74
C LEU A 4 15.07 -21.37 12.67
N CYS A 5 15.74 -20.23 12.66
CA CYS A 5 16.81 -19.95 11.69
C CYS A 5 18.11 -20.74 11.95
N ASN A 6 18.41 -21.13 13.19
CA ASN A 6 19.69 -21.75 13.54
C ASN A 6 19.82 -23.26 13.19
N ASN A 7 18.76 -23.91 12.72
CA ASN A 7 18.83 -25.35 12.36
C ASN A 7 18.90 -25.61 10.84
N TYR A 8 18.77 -24.59 9.99
CA TYR A 8 18.80 -24.75 8.52
C TYR A 8 20.20 -24.58 7.91
N PHE A 9 21.19 -24.17 8.68
CA PHE A 9 22.59 -24.02 8.23
C PHE A 9 23.50 -25.18 8.60
N LYS A 10 23.00 -26.41 8.56
CA LYS A 10 23.84 -27.61 8.66
C LYS A 10 24.00 -28.24 7.27
N GLY A 11 24.94 -27.71 6.49
CA GLY A 11 25.40 -28.27 5.24
C GLY A 11 25.87 -27.18 4.28
N ASP A 12 27.06 -27.31 3.72
CA ASP A 12 27.73 -26.39 2.79
C ASP A 12 27.03 -26.18 1.42
N SER A 13 25.70 -26.34 1.33
CA SER A 13 24.94 -26.00 0.12
C SER A 13 24.20 -24.67 0.33
N VAL A 14 24.59 -23.66 -0.41
CA VAL A 14 23.78 -22.44 -0.60
C VAL A 14 22.45 -22.87 -1.20
N LEU A 15 21.38 -22.85 -0.40
CA LEU A 15 20.01 -23.10 -0.90
C LEU A 15 19.70 -22.05 -1.97
N ASN A 16 19.29 -22.49 -3.15
CA ASN A 16 18.81 -21.55 -4.16
C ASN A 16 17.38 -21.08 -3.81
N ILE A 17 16.94 -20.00 -4.43
CA ILE A 17 15.62 -19.42 -4.15
C ILE A 17 14.49 -20.44 -4.31
N ARG A 18 14.58 -21.32 -5.29
CA ARG A 18 13.55 -22.35 -5.56
C ARG A 18 13.45 -23.38 -4.44
N ASP A 19 14.57 -23.84 -3.90
CA ASP A 19 14.59 -24.78 -2.77
C ASP A 19 13.91 -24.16 -1.53
N ILE A 20 14.15 -22.84 -1.29
CA ILE A 20 13.51 -22.10 -0.20
C ILE A 20 12.00 -21.96 -0.45
N GLN A 21 11.59 -21.63 -1.66
CA GLN A 21 10.18 -21.48 -2.03
C GLN A 21 9.43 -22.82 -1.88
N GLU A 22 10.01 -23.93 -2.33
CA GLU A 22 9.42 -25.26 -2.17
C GLU A 22 9.23 -25.63 -0.70
N GLU A 23 10.23 -25.32 0.15
CA GLU A 23 10.13 -25.55 1.58
C GLU A 23 9.07 -24.67 2.25
N ILE A 24 8.96 -23.39 1.86
CA ILE A 24 7.89 -22.49 2.32
C ILE A 24 6.52 -23.06 1.95
N ILE A 25 6.35 -23.49 0.69
CA ILE A 25 5.09 -24.08 0.19
C ILE A 25 4.74 -25.36 0.95
N ARG A 26 5.72 -26.19 1.27
CA ARG A 26 5.55 -27.40 2.09
C ARG A 26 5.10 -27.03 3.51
N LEU A 27 5.84 -26.12 4.17
CA LEU A 27 5.58 -25.73 5.55
C LEU A 27 4.24 -25.01 5.74
N LYS A 28 3.83 -24.14 4.80
CA LYS A 28 2.54 -23.45 4.92
C LYS A 28 1.36 -24.43 4.87
N LYS A 29 1.45 -25.48 4.06
CA LYS A 29 0.43 -26.54 3.99
C LYS A 29 0.43 -27.40 5.27
N GLU A 30 1.60 -27.82 5.74
CA GLU A 30 1.73 -28.66 6.93
C GLU A 30 1.22 -27.95 8.19
N LYS A 31 1.44 -26.64 8.31
CA LYS A 31 1.12 -25.85 9.49
C LYS A 31 -0.21 -25.06 9.38
N ASP A 32 -0.97 -25.25 8.32
CA ASP A 32 -2.20 -24.51 8.02
C ASP A 32 -2.00 -22.99 8.11
N ILE A 33 -1.04 -22.48 7.33
CA ILE A 33 -0.67 -21.06 7.29
C ILE A 33 -1.09 -20.47 5.94
N CYS A 34 -1.75 -19.31 5.99
CA CYS A 34 -2.02 -18.47 4.83
C CYS A 34 -0.96 -17.35 4.74
N ILE A 35 -0.33 -17.21 3.59
CA ILE A 35 0.64 -16.15 3.30
C ILE A 35 -0.03 -15.08 2.45
N LEU A 36 -0.07 -13.86 2.97
CA LEU A 36 -0.55 -12.66 2.27
C LEU A 36 0.64 -11.81 1.88
N ALA A 37 0.75 -11.41 0.62
CA ALA A 37 1.83 -10.56 0.15
C ALA A 37 1.31 -9.31 -0.54
N HIS A 38 1.76 -8.14 -0.08
CA HIS A 38 1.45 -6.89 -0.75
C HIS A 38 2.10 -6.86 -2.15
N CYS A 39 1.41 -6.30 -3.13
CA CYS A 39 1.88 -6.25 -4.53
C CYS A 39 3.21 -5.48 -4.74
N TYR A 40 3.70 -4.76 -3.71
CA TYR A 40 5.04 -4.15 -3.72
C TYR A 40 6.16 -5.09 -3.28
N GLN A 41 5.86 -6.33 -2.87
CA GLN A 41 6.89 -7.31 -2.54
C GLN A 41 7.67 -7.76 -3.79
N ASN A 42 8.83 -8.35 -3.57
CA ASN A 42 9.62 -8.92 -4.65
C ASN A 42 8.90 -10.13 -5.27
N PRO A 43 9.11 -10.42 -6.56
CA PRO A 43 8.44 -11.53 -7.26
C PRO A 43 8.56 -12.86 -6.55
N GLU A 44 9.73 -13.19 -6.00
CA GLU A 44 9.99 -14.45 -5.29
C GLU A 44 9.13 -14.62 -4.02
N ILE A 45 8.69 -13.51 -3.39
CA ILE A 45 7.76 -13.53 -2.27
C ILE A 45 6.31 -13.68 -2.77
N LEU A 46 5.97 -13.02 -3.88
CA LEU A 46 4.65 -13.12 -4.49
C LEU A 46 4.35 -14.56 -4.96
N GLU A 47 5.35 -15.28 -5.46
CA GLU A 47 5.22 -16.66 -5.94
C GLU A 47 4.83 -17.67 -4.84
N VAL A 48 5.18 -17.41 -3.58
CA VAL A 48 4.83 -18.31 -2.45
C VAL A 48 3.59 -17.86 -1.69
N ALA A 49 3.04 -16.66 -1.99
CA ALA A 49 1.85 -16.15 -1.37
C ALA A 49 0.59 -16.91 -1.80
N ASP A 50 -0.40 -16.96 -0.92
CA ASP A 50 -1.74 -17.48 -1.24
C ASP A 50 -2.61 -16.38 -1.86
N PHE A 51 -2.40 -15.13 -1.42
CA PHE A 51 -3.09 -13.96 -1.96
C PHE A 51 -2.11 -12.79 -2.10
N THR A 52 -2.27 -12.06 -3.19
CA THR A 52 -1.53 -10.82 -3.47
C THR A 52 -2.51 -9.67 -3.70
N GLY A 53 -2.15 -8.47 -3.28
CA GLY A 53 -3.02 -7.30 -3.45
C GLY A 53 -2.55 -6.08 -2.67
N ASP A 54 -3.46 -5.12 -2.52
CA ASP A 54 -3.27 -3.96 -1.65
C ASP A 54 -3.60 -4.26 -0.18
N SER A 55 -3.34 -3.30 0.70
CA SER A 55 -3.47 -3.46 2.16
C SER A 55 -4.85 -3.93 2.60
N PHE A 56 -5.92 -3.37 2.02
CA PHE A 56 -7.28 -3.68 2.43
C PHE A 56 -7.76 -4.98 1.81
N ALA A 57 -7.51 -5.21 0.52
CA ALA A 57 -7.87 -6.45 -0.16
C ALA A 57 -7.28 -7.67 0.57
N LEU A 58 -6.00 -7.59 0.96
CA LEU A 58 -5.36 -8.65 1.74
C LEU A 58 -6.01 -8.88 3.11
N SER A 59 -6.46 -7.81 3.78
CA SER A 59 -7.15 -7.94 5.07
C SER A 59 -8.52 -8.60 4.92
N VAL A 60 -9.22 -8.33 3.82
CA VAL A 60 -10.48 -9.01 3.47
C VAL A 60 -10.25 -10.48 3.14
N GLU A 61 -9.20 -10.81 2.38
CA GLU A 61 -8.86 -12.21 2.09
C GLU A 61 -8.46 -12.97 3.37
N ALA A 62 -7.74 -12.29 4.29
CA ALA A 62 -7.46 -12.86 5.61
C ALA A 62 -8.71 -13.25 6.38
N SER A 63 -9.79 -12.49 6.28
CA SER A 63 -11.05 -12.78 6.97
C SER A 63 -11.81 -13.97 6.37
N LYS A 64 -11.58 -14.26 5.09
CA LYS A 64 -12.26 -15.37 4.36
C LYS A 64 -11.54 -16.70 4.49
N THR A 65 -10.20 -16.69 4.63
CA THR A 65 -9.43 -17.94 4.74
C THR A 65 -9.77 -18.69 6.02
N THR A 66 -9.77 -20.03 5.94
CA THR A 66 -9.98 -20.91 7.09
C THR A 66 -8.71 -21.07 7.94
N ALA A 67 -7.54 -20.71 7.42
CA ALA A 67 -6.28 -20.80 8.14
C ALA A 67 -6.32 -19.98 9.43
N LYS A 68 -5.87 -20.59 10.53
CA LYS A 68 -5.82 -19.92 11.86
C LYS A 68 -4.61 -19.00 12.00
N THR A 69 -3.58 -19.22 11.21
CA THR A 69 -2.36 -18.42 11.20
C THR A 69 -2.19 -17.75 9.85
N VAL A 70 -1.93 -16.44 9.87
CA VAL A 70 -1.67 -15.63 8.70
C VAL A 70 -0.28 -15.01 8.82
N ILE A 71 0.52 -15.11 7.76
CA ILE A 71 1.79 -14.37 7.63
C ILE A 71 1.57 -13.21 6.65
N MET A 72 1.86 -12.00 7.10
CA MET A 72 1.79 -10.79 6.28
C MET A 72 3.18 -10.42 5.77
N CYS A 73 3.41 -10.56 4.47
CA CYS A 73 4.56 -10.03 3.75
C CYS A 73 4.21 -8.61 3.27
N GLY A 74 4.60 -7.62 4.07
CA GLY A 74 4.29 -6.21 3.91
C GLY A 74 4.83 -5.44 5.09
N VAL A 75 4.19 -4.30 5.43
CA VAL A 75 4.59 -3.46 6.55
C VAL A 75 3.62 -3.58 7.74
N ARG A 76 4.07 -3.15 8.91
CA ARG A 76 3.43 -3.39 10.22
C ARG A 76 1.94 -3.06 10.25
N PHE A 77 1.53 -1.85 9.82
CA PHE A 77 0.12 -1.46 9.88
C PHE A 77 -0.82 -2.40 9.09
N MET A 78 -0.30 -3.10 8.07
CA MET A 78 -1.07 -4.09 7.31
C MET A 78 -1.36 -5.33 8.16
N ALA A 79 -0.36 -5.85 8.87
CA ALA A 79 -0.55 -6.95 9.81
C ALA A 79 -1.51 -6.56 10.96
N GLU A 80 -1.41 -5.32 11.46
CA GLU A 80 -2.34 -4.76 12.44
C GLU A 80 -3.77 -4.71 11.89
N THR A 81 -3.95 -4.26 10.65
CA THR A 81 -5.27 -4.21 10.01
C THR A 81 -5.86 -5.62 9.83
N VAL A 82 -5.05 -6.60 9.40
CA VAL A 82 -5.48 -8.01 9.37
C VAL A 82 -5.93 -8.47 10.76
N LYS A 83 -5.18 -8.13 11.81
CA LYS A 83 -5.52 -8.51 13.19
C LYS A 83 -6.80 -7.85 13.70
N ILE A 84 -7.05 -6.58 13.32
CA ILE A 84 -8.30 -5.86 13.66
C ILE A 84 -9.51 -6.52 13.01
N LEU A 85 -9.41 -6.90 11.73
CA LEU A 85 -10.52 -7.50 10.97
C LEU A 85 -10.71 -9.00 11.24
N SER A 86 -9.69 -9.67 11.79
CA SER A 86 -9.70 -11.10 12.09
C SER A 86 -9.07 -11.34 13.47
N PRO A 87 -9.74 -10.88 14.57
CA PRO A 87 -9.17 -10.89 15.92
C PRO A 87 -8.88 -12.30 16.45
N GLU A 88 -9.56 -13.32 15.94
CA GLU A 88 -9.38 -14.72 16.31
C GLU A 88 -8.11 -15.33 15.69
N LYS A 89 -7.58 -14.76 14.61
CA LYS A 89 -6.41 -15.31 13.93
C LYS A 89 -5.08 -14.92 14.60
N LYS A 90 -4.11 -15.82 14.50
CA LYS A 90 -2.71 -15.48 14.79
C LYS A 90 -2.12 -14.80 13.56
N VAL A 91 -1.76 -13.52 13.69
CA VAL A 91 -1.17 -12.73 12.61
C VAL A 91 0.31 -12.51 12.91
N LEU A 92 1.16 -12.83 11.95
CA LEU A 92 2.60 -12.65 12.01
C LEU A 92 3.03 -11.71 10.90
N LEU A 93 3.87 -10.73 11.21
CA LEU A 93 4.58 -9.93 10.23
C LEU A 93 5.83 -10.69 9.80
N ALA A 94 6.06 -10.84 8.50
CA ALA A 94 7.17 -11.63 7.97
C ALA A 94 8.53 -11.10 8.44
N ASN A 95 8.70 -9.77 8.50
CA ASN A 95 9.86 -9.12 9.07
C ASN A 95 9.42 -8.05 10.08
N GLY A 96 9.85 -8.16 11.33
CA GLY A 96 9.46 -7.25 12.43
C GLY A 96 9.95 -5.80 12.25
N ASP A 97 10.98 -5.57 11.43
CA ASP A 97 11.55 -4.24 11.17
C ASP A 97 10.84 -3.52 10.01
N ALA A 98 9.91 -4.19 9.33
CA ALA A 98 9.13 -3.62 8.24
C ALA A 98 8.07 -2.62 8.77
N GLY A 99 8.50 -1.45 9.23
CA GLY A 99 7.64 -0.32 9.59
C GLY A 99 7.16 0.46 8.35
N CYS A 100 6.30 1.46 8.58
CA CYS A 100 5.89 2.40 7.55
C CYS A 100 6.07 3.84 8.06
N PRO A 101 7.04 4.62 7.51
CA PRO A 101 7.28 5.98 7.98
C PRO A 101 6.04 6.88 7.95
N MET A 102 5.17 6.74 6.94
CA MET A 102 3.92 7.48 6.88
C MET A 102 2.95 7.04 7.98
N ALA A 103 2.79 5.74 8.21
CA ALA A 103 1.86 5.23 9.21
C ALA A 103 2.28 5.60 10.65
N GLU A 104 3.58 5.76 10.88
CA GLU A 104 4.20 5.98 12.19
C GLU A 104 4.54 7.46 12.45
N MET A 105 4.28 8.36 11.48
CA MET A 105 4.68 9.77 11.59
C MET A 105 3.80 10.61 12.51
N MET A 106 2.57 10.19 12.78
CA MET A 106 1.64 10.92 13.63
C MET A 106 1.41 10.17 14.92
N ASP A 107 1.74 10.83 16.02
CA ASP A 107 1.49 10.33 17.37
C ASP A 107 0.01 10.43 17.74
N ARG A 108 -0.49 9.42 18.46
CA ARG A 108 -1.88 9.36 18.94
C ARG A 108 -2.26 10.58 19.80
N ASP A 109 -1.39 10.97 20.71
CA ASP A 109 -1.69 12.05 21.66
C ASP A 109 -1.67 13.41 20.97
N LEU A 110 -0.81 13.60 19.96
CA LEU A 110 -0.83 14.76 19.09
C LEU A 110 -2.20 14.88 18.39
N ILE A 111 -2.66 13.80 17.76
CA ILE A 111 -3.96 13.81 17.05
C ILE A 111 -5.12 13.97 18.02
N ALA A 112 -5.04 13.44 19.25
CA ALA A 112 -6.03 13.68 20.28
C ALA A 112 -6.12 15.17 20.67
N GLN A 113 -5.00 15.89 20.69
CA GLN A 113 -4.99 17.35 20.92
C GLN A 113 -5.57 18.11 19.72
N VAL A 114 -5.19 17.71 18.50
CA VAL A 114 -5.76 18.30 17.27
C VAL A 114 -7.27 18.11 17.24
N LYS A 115 -7.77 16.91 17.55
CA LYS A 115 -9.22 16.63 17.63
C LYS A 115 -9.94 17.53 18.65
N LYS A 116 -9.32 17.86 19.77
CA LYS A 116 -9.87 18.82 20.73
C LYS A 116 -9.93 20.25 20.18
N SER A 117 -8.98 20.61 19.32
CA SER A 117 -8.95 21.94 18.68
C SER A 117 -9.94 22.06 17.51
N TYR A 118 -10.38 20.93 16.96
CA TYR A 118 -11.34 20.83 15.87
C TYR A 118 -12.49 19.88 16.24
N PRO A 119 -13.29 20.21 17.29
CA PRO A 119 -14.26 19.26 17.87
C PRO A 119 -15.44 18.97 16.93
N ASP A 120 -15.66 19.84 15.92
CA ASP A 120 -16.72 19.74 14.92
C ASP A 120 -16.27 19.02 13.64
N TYR A 121 -15.03 18.51 13.59
CA TYR A 121 -14.52 17.74 12.44
C TYR A 121 -14.63 16.23 12.68
N THR A 122 -15.04 15.50 11.64
CA THR A 122 -14.91 14.04 11.61
C THR A 122 -13.47 13.68 11.24
N VAL A 123 -12.81 12.90 12.08
CA VAL A 123 -11.43 12.44 11.86
C VAL A 123 -11.45 11.22 10.95
N VAL A 124 -11.02 11.41 9.72
CA VAL A 124 -10.88 10.35 8.72
C VAL A 124 -9.41 9.95 8.60
N ALA A 125 -9.11 8.72 8.91
CA ALA A 125 -7.77 8.17 8.79
C ALA A 125 -7.60 7.34 7.53
N TYR A 126 -6.60 7.65 6.73
CA TYR A 126 -6.10 6.71 5.75
C TYR A 126 -5.60 5.45 6.46
N ILE A 127 -5.84 4.27 5.90
CA ILE A 127 -5.53 2.97 6.52
C ILE A 127 -4.04 2.81 6.89
N ASN A 128 -3.17 3.58 6.20
CA ASN A 128 -1.74 3.65 6.48
C ASN A 128 -1.48 4.48 7.76
N THR A 129 -1.98 3.99 8.88
CA THR A 129 -1.81 4.49 10.25
C THR A 129 -1.63 3.32 11.20
N THR A 130 -1.07 3.56 12.37
CA THR A 130 -0.94 2.53 13.42
C THR A 130 -2.31 2.14 13.99
N SER A 131 -2.41 0.94 14.54
CA SER A 131 -3.62 0.50 15.26
C SER A 131 -3.94 1.41 16.44
N GLU A 132 -2.91 1.93 17.11
CA GLU A 132 -3.06 2.86 18.23
C GLU A 132 -3.73 4.17 17.77
N LEU A 133 -3.26 4.77 16.67
CA LEU A 133 -3.86 5.98 16.11
C LEU A 133 -5.31 5.75 15.66
N LYS A 134 -5.63 4.57 15.11
CA LYS A 134 -6.99 4.20 14.70
C LYS A 134 -7.99 4.24 15.86
N THR A 135 -7.56 4.06 17.11
CA THR A 135 -8.46 4.08 18.30
C THR A 135 -9.14 5.43 18.55
N ILE A 136 -8.60 6.52 18.00
CA ILE A 136 -9.14 7.87 18.19
C ILE A 136 -9.70 8.48 16.89
N CYS A 137 -9.60 7.77 15.78
CA CYS A 137 -10.20 8.17 14.50
C CYS A 137 -11.66 7.71 14.44
N ASP A 138 -12.48 8.46 13.71
CA ASP A 138 -13.90 8.14 13.60
C ASP A 138 -14.14 7.16 12.44
N ILE A 139 -13.39 7.28 11.36
CA ILE A 139 -13.53 6.46 10.15
C ILE A 139 -12.13 6.16 9.58
N CYS A 140 -11.93 4.93 9.08
CA CYS A 140 -10.75 4.56 8.30
C CYS A 140 -11.14 4.34 6.83
N VAL A 141 -10.29 4.83 5.92
CA VAL A 141 -10.47 4.73 4.47
C VAL A 141 -9.21 4.20 3.78
N THR A 142 -9.38 3.67 2.58
CA THR A 142 -8.27 3.34 1.67
C THR A 142 -8.22 4.34 0.53
N SER A 143 -7.14 4.37 -0.26
CA SER A 143 -7.08 5.21 -1.46
C SER A 143 -8.21 4.91 -2.46
N SER A 144 -8.69 3.66 -2.51
CA SER A 144 -9.81 3.26 -3.38
C SER A 144 -11.18 3.66 -2.85
N SER A 145 -11.36 3.82 -1.54
CA SER A 145 -12.65 4.08 -0.90
C SER A 145 -12.81 5.51 -0.38
N ALA A 146 -11.72 6.28 -0.28
CA ALA A 146 -11.71 7.58 0.39
C ALA A 146 -12.75 8.55 -0.17
N VAL A 147 -12.81 8.74 -1.49
CA VAL A 147 -13.79 9.63 -2.13
C VAL A 147 -15.22 9.19 -1.80
N THR A 148 -15.52 7.91 -2.00
CA THR A 148 -16.87 7.37 -1.79
C THR A 148 -17.32 7.47 -0.33
N ILE A 149 -16.42 7.16 0.62
CA ILE A 149 -16.74 7.18 2.04
C ILE A 149 -16.84 8.63 2.52
N CYS A 150 -15.85 9.48 2.22
CA CYS A 150 -15.87 10.88 2.63
C CYS A 150 -17.11 11.63 2.10
N ASN A 151 -17.54 11.33 0.88
CA ASN A 151 -18.76 11.93 0.33
C ASN A 151 -20.04 11.52 1.09
N LYS A 152 -20.06 10.33 1.71
CA LYS A 152 -21.20 9.81 2.47
C LYS A 152 -21.24 10.23 3.94
N ILE A 153 -20.16 10.80 4.47
CA ILE A 153 -20.12 11.33 5.84
C ILE A 153 -21.13 12.48 5.93
N GLU A 154 -22.00 12.46 6.93
CA GLU A 154 -23.01 13.53 7.11
C GLU A 154 -22.36 14.87 7.43
N ASN A 155 -21.29 14.86 8.22
CA ASN A 155 -20.55 16.07 8.57
C ASN A 155 -19.79 16.62 7.34
N ASP A 156 -19.94 17.92 7.10
CA ASP A 156 -19.23 18.62 6.00
C ASP A 156 -17.78 18.94 6.33
N LYS A 157 -17.35 18.78 7.59
CA LYS A 157 -16.00 19.07 8.03
C LYS A 157 -15.22 17.78 8.31
N ILE A 158 -14.12 17.61 7.59
CA ILE A 158 -13.29 16.41 7.63
C ILE A 158 -11.85 16.79 8.00
N LEU A 159 -11.33 16.20 9.07
CA LEU A 159 -9.90 16.19 9.39
C LEU A 159 -9.29 14.91 8.79
N PHE A 160 -8.54 15.04 7.71
CA PHE A 160 -7.95 13.90 6.99
C PHE A 160 -6.49 13.70 7.37
N ILE A 161 -6.11 12.50 7.77
CA ILE A 161 -4.77 12.10 8.22
C ILE A 161 -4.38 10.73 7.63
N PRO A 162 -3.08 10.35 7.60
CA PRO A 162 -1.89 11.19 7.78
C PRO A 162 -1.37 11.78 6.48
N ASP A 163 -1.90 11.38 5.30
CA ASP A 163 -1.39 11.75 3.99
C ASP A 163 -2.13 12.99 3.44
N CYS A 164 -1.44 14.13 3.42
CA CYS A 164 -2.02 15.37 2.92
C CYS A 164 -2.21 15.39 1.40
N ASN A 165 -1.41 14.63 0.63
CA ASN A 165 -1.55 14.56 -0.82
C ASN A 165 -2.81 13.78 -1.21
N LEU A 166 -3.01 12.60 -0.59
CA LEU A 166 -4.26 11.86 -0.76
C LEU A 166 -5.46 12.68 -0.29
N GLY A 167 -5.33 13.38 0.85
CA GLY A 167 -6.38 14.26 1.37
C GLY A 167 -6.71 15.42 0.43
N ASP A 168 -5.71 16.05 -0.19
CA ASP A 168 -5.88 17.09 -1.20
C ASP A 168 -6.62 16.56 -2.44
N TRP A 169 -6.19 15.40 -2.93
CA TRP A 169 -6.86 14.75 -4.07
C TRP A 169 -8.32 14.42 -3.77
N VAL A 170 -8.61 13.87 -2.59
CA VAL A 170 -9.99 13.55 -2.16
C VAL A 170 -10.82 14.82 -2.04
N SER A 171 -10.28 15.90 -1.44
CA SER A 171 -10.98 17.17 -1.26
C SER A 171 -11.41 17.79 -2.59
N LYS A 172 -10.57 17.70 -3.63
CA LYS A 172 -10.89 18.17 -4.98
C LYS A 172 -12.03 17.39 -5.65
N GLN A 173 -12.23 16.12 -5.26
CA GLN A 173 -13.35 15.30 -5.75
C GLN A 173 -14.67 15.59 -4.99
N ILE A 174 -14.60 16.27 -3.83
CA ILE A 174 -15.75 16.53 -2.96
C ILE A 174 -15.73 18.02 -2.54
N PRO A 175 -15.89 18.94 -3.50
CA PRO A 175 -15.72 20.39 -3.27
C PRO A 175 -16.74 21.02 -2.34
N ASN A 176 -17.82 20.32 -2.02
CA ASN A 176 -18.86 20.77 -1.08
C ASN A 176 -18.52 20.49 0.39
N LYS A 177 -17.36 19.87 0.69
CA LYS A 177 -16.91 19.59 2.06
C LYS A 177 -15.62 20.34 2.38
N GLU A 178 -15.47 20.73 3.64
CA GLU A 178 -14.29 21.38 4.17
C GLU A 178 -13.29 20.34 4.65
N PHE A 179 -12.09 20.32 4.07
CA PHE A 179 -11.01 19.43 4.48
C PHE A 179 -9.93 20.18 5.25
N LYS A 180 -9.63 19.69 6.44
CA LYS A 180 -8.42 20.05 7.18
C LYS A 180 -7.39 18.96 7.00
N LEU A 181 -6.23 19.33 6.43
CA LEU A 181 -5.12 18.42 6.18
C LEU A 181 -3.98 18.74 7.13
N LEU A 182 -3.37 17.72 7.73
CA LEU A 182 -2.13 17.86 8.47
C LEU A 182 -0.96 17.53 7.57
N SER A 183 0.16 18.22 7.79
CA SER A 183 1.38 17.97 7.02
C SER A 183 1.89 16.54 7.29
N GLY A 184 1.91 15.72 6.25
CA GLY A 184 2.34 14.33 6.29
C GLY A 184 2.10 13.66 4.95
N GLY A 185 2.76 12.52 4.69
CA GLY A 185 2.61 11.80 3.43
C GLY A 185 3.65 10.70 3.25
N CYS A 186 3.54 9.97 2.16
CA CYS A 186 4.44 8.88 1.83
C CYS A 186 5.80 9.41 1.33
N PRO A 187 6.92 9.16 2.04
CA PRO A 187 8.23 9.63 1.60
C PRO A 187 8.69 8.99 0.28
N THR A 188 8.15 7.83 -0.08
CA THR A 188 8.45 7.15 -1.35
C THR A 188 7.81 7.89 -2.52
N HIS A 189 6.50 8.19 -2.43
CA HIS A 189 5.79 8.92 -3.48
C HIS A 189 6.21 10.39 -3.55
N ALA A 190 6.60 11.00 -2.43
CA ALA A 190 7.07 12.38 -2.38
C ALA A 190 8.40 12.63 -3.14
N ARG A 191 9.13 11.57 -3.51
CA ARG A 191 10.35 11.67 -4.35
C ARG A 191 10.04 12.03 -5.80
N MET A 192 8.85 11.72 -6.28
CA MET A 192 8.44 12.07 -7.63
C MET A 192 8.03 13.54 -7.70
N GLY A 193 8.55 14.27 -8.69
CA GLY A 193 8.28 15.67 -8.95
C GLY A 193 7.85 15.94 -10.39
N ILE A 194 7.58 17.20 -10.70
CA ILE A 194 7.16 17.61 -12.04
C ILE A 194 8.23 17.33 -13.09
N GLU A 195 9.52 17.43 -12.71
CA GLU A 195 10.65 17.16 -13.60
C GLU A 195 10.69 15.69 -14.04
N ASP A 196 10.22 14.76 -13.18
CA ASP A 196 10.08 13.34 -13.54
C ASP A 196 8.97 13.17 -14.59
N VAL A 197 7.85 13.90 -14.44
CA VAL A 197 6.74 13.88 -15.39
C VAL A 197 7.16 14.40 -16.75
N GLU A 198 7.81 15.56 -16.79
CA GLU A 198 8.29 16.18 -18.04
C GLU A 198 9.28 15.26 -18.76
N ARG A 199 10.23 14.68 -18.02
CA ARG A 199 11.20 13.73 -18.57
C ARG A 199 10.54 12.47 -19.11
N ALA A 200 9.62 11.87 -18.37
CA ALA A 200 8.96 10.63 -18.75
C ALA A 200 8.04 10.84 -19.98
N LYS A 201 7.25 11.93 -20.00
CA LYS A 201 6.41 12.30 -21.16
C LYS A 201 7.25 12.61 -22.40
N ALA A 202 8.42 13.24 -22.26
CA ALA A 202 9.32 13.49 -23.38
C ALA A 202 9.94 12.19 -23.94
N GLN A 203 10.21 11.21 -23.09
CA GLN A 203 10.75 9.90 -23.51
C GLN A 203 9.68 8.97 -24.09
N HIS A 204 8.43 9.10 -23.61
CA HIS A 204 7.30 8.23 -23.95
C HIS A 204 6.05 9.07 -24.27
N PRO A 205 6.04 9.83 -25.38
CA PRO A 205 5.01 10.84 -25.65
C PRO A 205 3.60 10.25 -25.88
N ASP A 206 3.50 9.00 -26.27
CA ASP A 206 2.22 8.31 -26.51
C ASP A 206 1.71 7.56 -25.25
N ALA A 207 2.52 7.48 -24.19
CA ALA A 207 2.18 6.74 -22.99
C ALA A 207 1.24 7.52 -22.08
N LYS A 208 0.22 6.84 -21.51
CA LYS A 208 -0.69 7.39 -20.50
C LYS A 208 -0.03 7.41 -19.14
N LEU A 209 -0.10 8.56 -18.45
CA LEU A 209 0.41 8.72 -17.09
C LEU A 209 -0.64 8.30 -16.07
N LEU A 210 -0.34 7.21 -15.32
CA LEU A 210 -1.19 6.71 -14.25
C LEU A 210 -0.48 6.88 -12.91
N VAL A 211 -1.07 7.60 -11.94
CA VAL A 211 -0.41 7.93 -10.68
C VAL A 211 -1.23 7.55 -9.46
N HIS A 212 -0.53 7.26 -8.37
CA HIS A 212 -1.16 7.11 -7.06
C HIS A 212 -1.36 8.51 -6.42
N PRO A 213 -2.51 8.79 -5.78
CA PRO A 213 -2.79 10.10 -5.18
C PRO A 213 -1.95 10.43 -3.92
N GLU A 214 -1.06 9.55 -3.47
CA GLU A 214 0.02 9.87 -2.52
C GLU A 214 1.15 10.71 -3.17
N CYS A 215 1.19 10.80 -4.50
CA CYS A 215 2.09 11.71 -5.21
C CYS A 215 1.74 13.16 -4.91
N LYS A 216 2.73 14.05 -5.05
CA LYS A 216 2.50 15.48 -4.92
C LYS A 216 1.40 15.97 -5.86
N PRO A 217 0.62 16.99 -5.47
CA PRO A 217 -0.48 17.52 -6.29
C PRO A 217 -0.05 17.92 -7.71
N GLU A 218 1.17 18.44 -7.88
CA GLU A 218 1.73 18.81 -9.19
C GLU A 218 1.87 17.59 -10.13
N VAL A 219 2.22 16.42 -9.60
CA VAL A 219 2.31 15.18 -10.36
C VAL A 219 0.92 14.62 -10.67
N VAL A 220 0.03 14.65 -9.66
CA VAL A 220 -1.36 14.15 -9.81
C VAL A 220 -2.14 14.95 -10.84
N ASN A 221 -1.93 16.28 -10.90
CA ASN A 221 -2.61 17.16 -11.86
C ASN A 221 -2.21 16.90 -13.32
N GLU A 222 -1.05 16.31 -13.56
CA GLU A 222 -0.54 15.95 -14.90
C GLU A 222 -0.96 14.56 -15.37
N ALA A 223 -1.63 13.79 -14.51
CA ALA A 223 -1.98 12.40 -14.77
C ALA A 223 -3.22 12.27 -15.67
N ASP A 224 -3.18 11.28 -16.59
CA ASP A 224 -4.38 10.84 -17.32
C ASP A 224 -5.34 10.07 -16.39
N TYR A 225 -4.79 9.41 -15.36
CA TYR A 225 -5.56 8.73 -14.33
C TYR A 225 -4.87 8.81 -12.97
N ALA A 226 -5.62 9.16 -11.93
CA ALA A 226 -5.17 9.10 -10.55
C ALA A 226 -6.09 8.17 -9.74
N GLY A 227 -5.48 7.20 -9.03
CA GLY A 227 -6.25 6.23 -8.26
C GLY A 227 -5.37 5.29 -7.45
N SER A 228 -6.02 4.38 -6.70
CA SER A 228 -5.32 3.37 -5.90
C SER A 228 -4.44 2.47 -6.77
N THR A 229 -3.50 1.75 -6.13
CA THR A 229 -2.65 0.77 -6.83
C THR A 229 -3.46 -0.24 -7.63
N THR A 230 -4.52 -0.81 -7.03
CA THR A 230 -5.44 -1.72 -7.74
C THR A 230 -6.21 -1.01 -8.85
N GLY A 231 -6.56 0.26 -8.67
CA GLY A 231 -7.18 1.10 -9.70
C GLY A 231 -6.26 1.33 -10.90
N ILE A 232 -4.99 1.66 -10.66
CA ILE A 232 -3.95 1.80 -11.69
C ILE A 232 -3.80 0.49 -12.49
N MET A 233 -3.66 -0.63 -11.78
CA MET A 233 -3.52 -1.94 -12.42
C MET A 233 -4.74 -2.30 -13.26
N LYS A 234 -5.94 -2.06 -12.74
CA LYS A 234 -7.19 -2.30 -13.45
C LYS A 234 -7.29 -1.43 -14.71
N TYR A 235 -7.04 -0.12 -14.58
CA TYR A 235 -7.05 0.80 -15.72
C TYR A 235 -6.09 0.34 -16.82
N ALA A 236 -4.85 0.01 -16.44
CA ALA A 236 -3.83 -0.44 -17.38
C ALA A 236 -4.21 -1.74 -18.10
N LYS A 237 -4.87 -2.67 -17.41
CA LYS A 237 -5.34 -3.95 -18.00
C LYS A 237 -6.52 -3.77 -18.95
N GLU A 238 -7.51 -2.98 -18.56
CA GLU A 238 -8.78 -2.81 -19.28
C GLU A 238 -8.72 -1.78 -20.41
N SER A 239 -7.75 -0.87 -20.39
CA SER A 239 -7.54 0.14 -21.42
C SER A 239 -7.08 -0.47 -22.75
N ASP A 240 -7.50 0.13 -23.87
CA ASP A 240 -7.01 -0.19 -25.20
C ASP A 240 -5.61 0.39 -25.49
N GLU A 241 -5.14 1.32 -24.67
CA GLU A 241 -3.81 1.93 -24.75
C GLU A 241 -2.69 0.89 -24.55
N LYS A 242 -1.55 1.13 -25.18
CA LYS A 242 -0.44 0.17 -25.24
C LYS A 242 0.77 0.56 -24.41
N GLU A 243 0.89 1.83 -24.04
CA GLU A 243 2.05 2.33 -23.30
C GLU A 243 1.59 3.16 -22.09
N PHE A 244 2.23 2.92 -20.95
CA PHE A 244 1.87 3.57 -19.69
C PHE A 244 3.11 4.01 -18.91
N ILE A 245 3.06 5.21 -18.36
CA ILE A 245 3.98 5.70 -17.34
C ILE A 245 3.32 5.49 -15.99
N ILE A 246 3.98 4.81 -15.07
CA ILE A 246 3.43 4.41 -13.77
C ILE A 246 4.06 5.24 -12.65
N GLY A 247 3.26 6.11 -12.05
CA GLY A 247 3.62 6.97 -10.93
C GLY A 247 3.18 6.39 -9.58
N THR A 248 3.70 5.22 -9.24
CA THR A 248 3.63 4.58 -7.91
C THR A 248 4.88 3.73 -7.70
N GLU A 249 4.92 2.93 -6.63
CA GLU A 249 6.06 2.08 -6.31
C GLU A 249 6.41 1.13 -7.47
N ASN A 250 7.68 1.05 -7.82
CA ASN A 250 8.18 0.48 -9.08
C ASN A 250 7.88 -1.01 -9.29
N SER A 251 7.58 -1.78 -8.24
CA SER A 251 7.16 -3.19 -8.39
C SER A 251 5.92 -3.34 -9.27
N ILE A 252 5.06 -2.31 -9.31
CA ILE A 252 3.85 -2.35 -10.13
C ILE A 252 4.17 -2.36 -11.62
N VAL A 253 5.25 -1.71 -12.04
CA VAL A 253 5.74 -1.78 -13.43
C VAL A 253 6.07 -3.24 -13.80
N THR A 254 6.85 -3.90 -12.96
CA THR A 254 7.23 -5.31 -13.18
C THR A 254 6.00 -6.22 -13.18
N HIS A 255 5.09 -6.02 -12.22
CA HIS A 255 3.87 -6.81 -12.12
C HIS A 255 2.98 -6.66 -13.37
N LEU A 256 2.74 -5.42 -13.79
CA LEU A 256 1.95 -5.14 -14.99
C LEU A 256 2.61 -5.70 -16.27
N GLN A 257 3.94 -5.61 -16.38
CA GLN A 257 4.66 -6.16 -17.54
C GLN A 257 4.53 -7.68 -17.62
N MET A 258 4.48 -8.39 -16.48
CA MET A 258 4.27 -9.84 -16.44
C MET A 258 2.83 -10.22 -16.80
N GLU A 259 1.85 -9.45 -16.34
CA GLU A 259 0.42 -9.75 -16.55
C GLU A 259 -0.09 -9.30 -17.93
N CYS A 260 0.54 -8.26 -18.53
CA CYS A 260 0.14 -7.67 -19.81
C CYS A 260 1.36 -7.60 -20.75
N PRO A 261 1.85 -8.74 -21.28
CA PRO A 261 3.06 -8.78 -22.08
C PRO A 261 2.94 -8.07 -23.45
N ASP A 262 1.72 -7.75 -23.89
CA ASP A 262 1.41 -7.01 -25.10
C ASP A 262 1.41 -5.48 -24.91
N LYS A 263 1.66 -4.99 -23.69
CA LYS A 263 1.73 -3.58 -23.32
C LYS A 263 3.11 -3.23 -22.78
N LYS A 264 3.43 -1.93 -22.74
CA LYS A 264 4.69 -1.42 -22.20
C LYS A 264 4.45 -0.54 -21.00
N PHE A 265 5.25 -0.72 -19.96
CA PHE A 265 5.15 0.01 -18.71
C PHE A 265 6.49 0.63 -18.34
N TYR A 266 6.46 1.92 -18.02
CA TYR A 266 7.64 2.71 -17.69
C TYR A 266 7.48 3.31 -16.29
N PRO A 267 8.49 3.22 -15.42
CA PRO A 267 8.41 3.90 -14.14
C PRO A 267 8.50 5.42 -14.34
N LEU A 268 7.66 6.19 -13.65
CA LEU A 268 7.75 7.65 -13.63
C LEU A 268 9.11 8.11 -13.07
N SER A 269 9.56 7.46 -11.99
CA SER A 269 10.88 7.68 -11.41
C SER A 269 11.49 6.36 -10.98
N LYS A 270 12.80 6.17 -11.24
CA LYS A 270 13.55 4.98 -10.79
C LYS A 270 13.70 4.91 -9.27
N ASP A 271 13.55 6.04 -8.59
CA ASP A 271 13.73 6.17 -7.14
C ASP A 271 12.46 5.90 -6.34
N CYS A 272 11.34 5.60 -7.02
CA CYS A 272 10.09 5.25 -6.35
C CYS A 272 10.09 3.79 -5.87
N VAL A 273 10.98 3.50 -4.92
CA VAL A 273 11.14 2.18 -4.28
C VAL A 273 10.89 2.32 -2.78
N CYS A 274 9.96 1.52 -2.26
CA CYS A 274 9.68 1.45 -0.84
C CYS A 274 10.61 0.44 -0.16
N HIS A 275 11.71 0.91 0.44
CA HIS A 275 12.70 0.05 1.10
C HIS A 275 12.07 -0.83 2.19
N ASN A 276 11.11 -0.32 2.95
CA ASN A 276 10.43 -1.08 4.01
C ASN A 276 9.61 -2.26 3.47
N MET A 277 9.09 -2.15 2.25
CA MET A 277 8.44 -3.26 1.55
C MET A 277 9.44 -4.31 1.02
N LYS A 278 10.72 -3.95 0.91
CA LYS A 278 11.80 -4.82 0.40
C LYS A 278 12.63 -5.49 1.49
N ILE A 279 12.32 -5.24 2.77
CA ILE A 279 13.05 -5.85 3.90
C ILE A 279 12.74 -7.37 4.01
N THR A 280 11.56 -7.80 3.59
CA THR A 280 11.24 -9.23 3.45
C THR A 280 11.92 -9.77 2.19
N THR A 281 12.83 -10.72 2.37
CA THR A 281 13.63 -11.34 1.31
C THR A 281 13.60 -12.85 1.44
#